data_ec807968a1932be04bbb1d208f48c08b
#
_entry.id   ec807968a1932be04bbb1d208f48c08b
#
_cell.length_a   1.000
_cell.length_b   1.000
_cell.length_c   1.000
_cell.angle_alpha   90.00
_cell.angle_beta   90.00
_cell.angle_gamma   90.00
#
_symmetry.space_group_name_H-M   'P 1'
#
loop_
_entity.id
_entity.type
_entity.pdbx_description
1 polymer ?
#
loop_
_entity_poly.entity_id
_entity_poly.type
_entity_poly.pdbx_seq_one_letter_code
_entity_poly.pdbx_strand_id
1 'polypeptide(L)'
;SVRRVWPDRLVIQLDEQLPVARWGDSALLNNEGKAFMPQNIGSFSELPRLSGPERAKRKVMRQYQQFSGLLRPQGMVVSSLELRDRGSWFLTTEDGMQLLLGRDNLVEKMQRFMTVEQLMLSDRRDLIARVDLRYSNGMAVAWREAATAETAGE
;
A
#
# COMPACT_ATOMS: atom_id res chain seq x y z
N SER A 1 -17.97 57.90 12.20
CA SER A 1 -17.97 57.15 10.97
C SER A 1 -17.28 55.81 11.13
N VAL A 2 -17.85 54.84 10.53
CA VAL A 2 -17.28 53.52 10.60
C VAL A 2 -16.20 53.44 9.56
N ARG A 3 -15.01 53.28 10.05
CA ARG A 3 -13.90 53.11 9.16
C ARG A 3 -13.57 51.66 9.08
N ARG A 4 -13.68 51.11 7.92
CA ARG A 4 -13.33 49.70 7.73
C ARG A 4 -11.81 49.60 7.65
N VAL A 5 -11.24 48.96 8.63
CA VAL A 5 -9.81 48.74 8.66
C VAL A 5 -9.53 47.33 8.21
N TRP A 6 -8.86 47.20 7.09
CA TRP A 6 -8.47 45.90 6.63
C TRP A 6 -7.10 45.57 7.22
N PRO A 7 -6.86 44.34 7.61
CA PRO A 7 -5.54 43.97 8.12
C PRO A 7 -4.52 44.13 7.02
N ASP A 8 -3.35 44.55 7.41
CA ASP A 8 -2.25 44.63 6.45
C ASP A 8 -1.91 43.28 5.87
N ARG A 9 -2.20 42.25 6.60
CA ARG A 9 -1.86 40.90 6.17
C ARG A 9 -3.06 40.01 6.44
N LEU A 10 -3.45 39.29 5.41
CA LEU A 10 -4.50 38.32 5.53
C LEU A 10 -3.84 36.95 5.43
N VAL A 11 -3.84 36.22 6.53
CA VAL A 11 -3.28 34.89 6.56
C VAL A 11 -4.44 33.92 6.47
N ILE A 12 -4.51 33.23 5.34
CA ILE A 12 -5.52 32.20 5.15
C ILE A 12 -4.81 30.87 5.26
N GLN A 13 -5.10 30.16 6.34
CA GLN A 13 -4.56 28.83 6.50
C GLN A 13 -5.49 27.87 5.80
N LEU A 14 -5.01 27.31 4.72
CA LEU A 14 -5.75 26.29 4.01
C LEU A 14 -5.30 24.95 4.54
N ASP A 15 -6.22 24.31 5.21
CA ASP A 15 -5.98 22.97 5.69
C ASP A 15 -6.30 22.03 4.55
N GLU A 16 -5.43 22.00 3.57
CA GLU A 16 -5.62 21.19 2.39
C GLU A 16 -5.36 19.74 2.72
N GLN A 17 -6.37 18.91 2.54
CA GLN A 17 -6.22 17.48 2.72
C GLN A 17 -5.67 16.90 1.42
N LEU A 18 -4.40 16.52 1.45
CA LEU A 18 -3.80 15.89 0.28
C LEU A 18 -4.01 14.39 0.39
N PRO A 19 -4.73 13.79 -0.56
CA PRO A 19 -4.98 12.35 -0.50
C PRO A 19 -3.71 11.58 -0.81
N VAL A 20 -3.42 10.59 0.01
CA VAL A 20 -2.28 9.72 -0.17
C VAL A 20 -2.75 8.32 -0.50
N ALA A 21 -3.91 7.93 0.02
CA ALA A 21 -4.42 6.58 -0.17
C ALA A 21 -5.93 6.58 -0.04
N ARG A 22 -6.55 5.52 -0.54
CA ARG A 22 -7.96 5.28 -0.29
C ARG A 22 -8.09 4.42 0.95
N TRP A 23 -9.17 4.61 1.69
CA TRP A 23 -9.49 3.75 2.81
C TRP A 23 -10.78 3.00 2.47
N GLY A 24 -10.66 1.69 2.27
CA GLY A 24 -11.80 0.91 1.83
C GLY A 24 -12.32 1.45 0.52
N ASP A 25 -13.62 1.58 0.42
CA ASP A 25 -14.28 2.00 -0.82
C ASP A 25 -14.83 3.41 -0.77
N SER A 26 -14.78 4.08 0.38
CA SER A 26 -15.55 5.30 0.53
C SER A 26 -14.81 6.49 1.10
N ALA A 27 -13.56 6.35 1.48
CA ALA A 27 -12.85 7.46 2.11
C ALA A 27 -11.44 7.57 1.56
N LEU A 28 -10.85 8.73 1.79
CA LEU A 28 -9.45 8.96 1.48
C LEU A 28 -8.70 9.19 2.79
N LEU A 29 -7.42 8.91 2.77
CA LEU A 29 -6.55 9.18 3.90
C LEU A 29 -5.48 10.18 3.49
N ASN A 30 -5.16 11.10 4.41
CA ASN A 30 -3.99 11.93 4.24
C ASN A 30 -2.77 11.18 4.78
N ASN A 31 -1.60 11.81 4.72
CA ASN A 31 -0.36 11.15 5.12
C ASN A 31 -0.27 10.84 6.61
N GLU A 32 -1.16 11.38 7.41
CA GLU A 32 -1.22 11.06 8.84
C GLU A 32 -2.22 9.96 9.16
N GLY A 33 -2.89 9.44 8.12
CA GLY A 33 -3.89 8.42 8.33
C GLY A 33 -5.24 8.97 8.76
N LYS A 34 -5.46 10.25 8.50
CA LYS A 34 -6.71 10.89 8.82
C LYS A 34 -7.66 10.76 7.65
N ALA A 35 -8.86 10.31 7.91
CA ALA A 35 -9.84 10.08 6.85
C ALA A 35 -10.59 11.34 6.51
N PHE A 36 -10.89 11.52 5.24
CA PHE A 36 -11.79 12.58 4.80
C PHE A 36 -12.55 12.07 3.57
N MET A 37 -13.67 12.74 3.28
CA MET A 37 -14.56 12.30 2.22
C MET A 37 -14.48 13.28 1.07
N PRO A 38 -13.98 12.86 -0.08
CA PRO A 38 -13.97 13.73 -1.24
C PRO A 38 -15.35 13.73 -1.89
N GLN A 39 -15.59 14.72 -2.72
CA GLN A 39 -16.83 14.76 -3.46
C GLN A 39 -16.88 13.71 -4.55
N ASN A 40 -15.74 13.36 -5.09
CA ASN A 40 -15.67 12.39 -6.17
C ASN A 40 -14.51 11.44 -5.93
N ILE A 41 -14.79 10.33 -5.29
CA ILE A 41 -13.75 9.37 -4.96
C ILE A 41 -13.23 8.64 -6.20
N GLY A 42 -13.99 8.63 -7.26
CA GLY A 42 -13.57 7.96 -8.48
C GLY A 42 -12.35 8.59 -9.11
N SER A 43 -12.10 9.86 -8.88
CA SER A 43 -10.93 10.50 -9.43
C SER A 43 -9.64 10.10 -8.72
N PHE A 44 -9.72 9.26 -7.69
CA PHE A 44 -8.54 8.84 -6.92
C PHE A 44 -8.30 7.35 -7.03
N SER A 45 -8.77 6.74 -8.12
CA SER A 45 -8.66 5.29 -8.27
C SER A 45 -7.21 4.82 -8.40
N GLU A 46 -6.30 5.72 -8.75
CA GLU A 46 -4.88 5.36 -8.88
C GLU A 46 -4.16 5.30 -7.55
N LEU A 47 -4.75 5.82 -6.50
CA LEU A 47 -4.12 5.78 -5.19
C LEU A 47 -4.19 4.37 -4.62
N PRO A 48 -3.22 3.99 -3.80
CA PRO A 48 -3.26 2.67 -3.17
C PRO A 48 -4.48 2.55 -2.26
N ARG A 49 -4.98 1.35 -2.14
CA ARG A 49 -6.13 1.06 -1.30
C ARG A 49 -5.66 0.42 -0.01
N LEU A 50 -5.94 1.09 1.09
CA LEU A 50 -5.62 0.58 2.41
C LEU A 50 -6.90 0.14 3.08
N SER A 51 -6.83 -0.91 3.89
CA SER A 51 -8.02 -1.39 4.58
C SER A 51 -7.65 -2.10 5.87
N GLY A 52 -8.63 -2.21 6.75
CA GLY A 52 -8.46 -2.82 8.05
C GLY A 52 -9.54 -2.35 9.00
N PRO A 53 -9.38 -2.64 10.29
CA PRO A 53 -10.32 -2.13 11.28
C PRO A 53 -10.35 -0.61 11.27
N GLU A 54 -11.53 -0.05 11.49
CA GLU A 54 -11.71 1.41 11.43
C GLU A 54 -10.75 2.16 12.35
N ARG A 55 -10.48 1.62 13.51
CA ARG A 55 -9.60 2.29 14.46
C ARG A 55 -8.13 2.18 14.09
N ALA A 56 -7.82 1.42 13.06
CA ALA A 56 -6.42 1.16 12.68
C ALA A 56 -5.93 2.01 11.51
N LYS A 57 -6.68 3.02 11.09
CA LYS A 57 -6.32 3.83 9.93
C LYS A 57 -4.90 4.39 10.02
N ARG A 58 -4.56 4.92 11.17
CA ARG A 58 -3.24 5.49 11.38
C ARG A 58 -2.14 4.43 11.32
N LYS A 59 -2.42 3.30 11.95
CA LYS A 59 -1.50 2.19 11.96
C LYS A 59 -1.26 1.67 10.55
N VAL A 60 -2.32 1.51 9.77
CA VAL A 60 -2.21 1.00 8.42
C VAL A 60 -1.47 2.00 7.53
N MET A 61 -1.73 3.30 7.70
CA MET A 61 -1.01 4.31 6.93
C MET A 61 0.49 4.28 7.24
N ARG A 62 0.85 4.17 8.51
CA ARG A 62 2.27 4.10 8.88
C ARG A 62 2.93 2.86 8.28
N GLN A 63 2.23 1.74 8.32
CA GLN A 63 2.78 0.51 7.78
C GLN A 63 2.91 0.61 6.26
N TYR A 64 1.94 1.24 5.61
CA TYR A 64 2.02 1.47 4.18
C TYR A 64 3.26 2.30 3.84
N GLN A 65 3.49 3.37 4.58
CA GLN A 65 4.64 4.24 4.32
C GLN A 65 5.94 3.48 4.51
N GLN A 66 6.02 2.62 5.51
CA GLN A 66 7.22 1.83 5.74
C GLN A 66 7.45 0.84 4.61
N PHE A 67 6.43 0.09 4.23
CA PHE A 67 6.58 -0.89 3.15
C PHE A 67 6.86 -0.23 1.82
N SER A 68 6.16 0.87 1.55
CA SER A 68 6.36 1.60 0.30
C SER A 68 7.79 2.13 0.21
N GLY A 69 8.32 2.64 1.32
CA GLY A 69 9.68 3.13 1.35
C GLY A 69 10.71 2.05 1.09
N LEU A 70 10.43 0.83 1.51
CA LEU A 70 11.33 -0.29 1.27
C LEU A 70 11.23 -0.81 -0.17
N LEU A 71 10.03 -0.83 -0.72
CA LEU A 71 9.80 -1.46 -2.03
C LEU A 71 10.08 -0.55 -3.20
N ARG A 72 9.84 0.76 -3.07
CA ARG A 72 10.03 1.68 -4.20
C ARG A 72 11.42 1.67 -4.79
N PRO A 73 12.48 1.67 -3.97
CA PRO A 73 13.81 1.62 -4.55
C PRO A 73 14.07 0.36 -5.37
N GLN A 74 13.29 -0.68 -5.13
CA GLN A 74 13.40 -1.92 -5.88
C GLN A 74 12.49 -1.93 -7.11
N GLY A 75 11.82 -0.84 -7.38
CA GLY A 75 10.92 -0.76 -8.52
C GLY A 75 9.56 -1.38 -8.28
N MET A 76 9.19 -1.60 -7.03
CA MET A 76 7.89 -2.17 -6.71
C MET A 76 7.01 -1.14 -6.03
N VAL A 77 5.76 -1.05 -6.47
CA VAL A 77 4.82 -0.07 -5.97
C VAL A 77 3.65 -0.80 -5.32
N VAL A 78 3.28 -0.37 -4.12
CA VAL A 78 2.18 -0.98 -3.39
C VAL A 78 0.86 -0.49 -3.98
N SER A 79 0.01 -1.43 -4.37
CA SER A 79 -1.33 -1.09 -4.85
C SER A 79 -2.38 -1.26 -3.76
N SER A 80 -2.16 -2.18 -2.82
CA SER A 80 -3.06 -2.31 -1.68
C SER A 80 -2.34 -2.88 -0.48
N LEU A 81 -2.83 -2.52 0.70
CA LEU A 81 -2.33 -3.06 1.95
C LEU A 81 -3.52 -3.27 2.86
N GLU A 82 -3.62 -4.46 3.41
CA GLU A 82 -4.74 -4.83 4.25
C GLU A 82 -4.25 -5.38 5.58
N LEU A 83 -4.82 -4.85 6.66
CA LEU A 83 -4.64 -5.43 7.98
C LEU A 83 -5.89 -6.23 8.30
N ARG A 84 -5.73 -7.54 8.34
CA ARG A 84 -6.85 -8.44 8.60
C ARG A 84 -7.01 -8.71 10.08
N ASP A 85 -8.08 -9.39 10.41
CA ASP A 85 -8.32 -9.83 11.77
C ASP A 85 -7.11 -10.59 12.26
N ARG A 86 -6.85 -10.53 13.54
CA ARG A 86 -5.70 -11.16 14.18
C ARG A 86 -4.37 -10.50 13.85
N GLY A 87 -4.41 -9.35 13.17
CA GLY A 87 -3.21 -8.57 12.95
C GLY A 87 -2.35 -8.99 11.79
N SER A 88 -2.86 -9.80 10.88
CA SER A 88 -2.09 -10.24 9.72
C SER A 88 -2.11 -9.22 8.60
N TRP A 89 -0.95 -9.02 7.98
CA TRP A 89 -0.78 -8.04 6.91
C TRP A 89 -0.70 -8.70 5.55
N PHE A 90 -1.42 -8.15 4.60
CA PHE A 90 -1.46 -8.62 3.23
C PHE A 90 -1.22 -7.43 2.31
N LEU A 91 -0.26 -7.57 1.41
CA LEU A 91 0.13 -6.49 0.53
C LEU A 91 0.04 -6.97 -0.91
N THR A 92 -0.38 -6.09 -1.81
CA THR A 92 -0.37 -6.39 -3.24
C THR A 92 0.38 -5.27 -3.95
N THR A 93 1.24 -5.64 -4.88
CA THR A 93 1.94 -4.65 -5.69
C THR A 93 1.12 -4.32 -6.93
N GLU A 94 1.53 -3.27 -7.63
CA GLU A 94 0.85 -2.90 -8.87
C GLU A 94 0.94 -3.97 -9.94
N ASP A 95 1.99 -4.80 -9.86
CA ASP A 95 2.14 -5.92 -10.79
C ASP A 95 1.23 -7.09 -10.43
N GLY A 96 0.50 -6.99 -9.34
CA GLY A 96 -0.40 -8.05 -8.91
C GLY A 96 0.22 -9.09 -8.01
N MET A 97 1.48 -8.92 -7.62
CA MET A 97 2.12 -9.84 -6.69
C MET A 97 1.57 -9.65 -5.29
N GLN A 98 1.21 -10.74 -4.64
CA GLN A 98 0.71 -10.70 -3.27
C GLN A 98 1.80 -11.12 -2.29
N LEU A 99 1.95 -10.36 -1.21
CA LEU A 99 2.88 -10.70 -0.15
C LEU A 99 2.08 -10.96 1.12
N LEU A 100 2.25 -12.15 1.67
CA LEU A 100 1.60 -12.53 2.92
C LEU A 100 2.64 -12.41 4.02
N LEU A 101 2.46 -11.44 4.91
CA LEU A 101 3.51 -11.07 5.85
C LEU A 101 3.27 -11.55 7.28
N GLY A 102 2.03 -11.90 7.62
CA GLY A 102 1.75 -12.29 8.98
C GLY A 102 1.71 -11.09 9.90
N ARG A 103 2.07 -11.30 11.17
CA ARG A 103 1.85 -10.30 12.21
C ARG A 103 3.11 -9.64 12.73
N ASP A 104 4.24 -10.31 12.72
CA ASP A 104 5.43 -9.83 13.37
C ASP A 104 6.65 -9.91 12.47
N ASN A 105 7.73 -9.30 12.91
CA ASN A 105 9.01 -9.30 12.19
C ASN A 105 8.84 -8.82 10.76
N LEU A 106 8.01 -7.80 10.59
CA LEU A 106 7.61 -7.37 9.25
C LEU A 106 8.78 -6.83 8.45
N VAL A 107 9.63 -6.03 9.07
CA VAL A 107 10.79 -5.46 8.37
C VAL A 107 11.76 -6.56 7.98
N GLU A 108 12.01 -7.49 8.87
CA GLU A 108 12.90 -8.61 8.57
C GLU A 108 12.38 -9.45 7.43
N LYS A 109 11.08 -9.72 7.45
CA LYS A 109 10.46 -10.49 6.38
C LYS A 109 10.53 -9.76 5.05
N MET A 110 10.28 -8.46 5.08
CA MET A 110 10.35 -7.68 3.86
C MET A 110 11.77 -7.62 3.33
N GLN A 111 12.75 -7.50 4.20
CA GLN A 111 14.15 -7.50 3.78
C GLN A 111 14.56 -8.84 3.20
N ARG A 112 14.07 -9.92 3.80
CA ARG A 112 14.31 -11.26 3.27
C ARG A 112 13.74 -11.40 1.87
N PHE A 113 12.51 -10.92 1.70
CA PHE A 113 11.88 -10.94 0.39
C PHE A 113 12.70 -10.16 -0.62
N MET A 114 13.08 -8.94 -0.28
CA MET A 114 13.82 -8.10 -1.22
C MET A 114 15.17 -8.71 -1.60
N THR A 115 15.84 -9.32 -0.65
CA THR A 115 17.11 -9.97 -0.93
C THR A 115 16.94 -11.12 -1.93
N VAL A 116 15.96 -11.97 -1.70
CA VAL A 116 15.72 -13.10 -2.59
C VAL A 116 15.24 -12.62 -3.94
N GLU A 117 14.38 -11.60 -3.94
CA GLU A 117 13.85 -11.05 -5.18
C GLU A 117 15.00 -10.51 -6.05
N GLN A 118 15.89 -9.74 -5.45
CA GLN A 118 17.01 -9.18 -6.18
C GLN A 118 17.97 -10.24 -6.71
N LEU A 119 18.26 -11.24 -5.91
CA LEU A 119 19.27 -12.22 -6.27
C LEU A 119 18.75 -13.30 -7.19
N MET A 120 17.48 -13.65 -7.10
CA MET A 120 16.98 -14.84 -7.76
C MET A 120 15.72 -14.66 -8.57
N LEU A 121 14.94 -13.62 -8.32
CA LEU A 121 13.62 -13.54 -8.89
C LEU A 121 13.37 -12.31 -9.77
N SER A 122 14.31 -11.39 -9.86
CA SER A 122 14.04 -10.11 -10.50
C SER A 122 13.64 -10.22 -11.96
N ASP A 123 14.23 -11.16 -12.71
CA ASP A 123 13.87 -11.34 -14.11
C ASP A 123 12.53 -12.04 -14.29
N ARG A 124 11.99 -12.61 -13.23
CA ARG A 124 10.72 -13.33 -13.32
C ARG A 124 9.68 -12.74 -12.39
N ARG A 125 9.92 -11.49 -11.96
CA ARG A 125 9.01 -10.83 -11.00
C ARG A 125 7.57 -10.84 -11.48
N ASP A 126 7.36 -10.59 -12.74
CA ASP A 126 6.00 -10.51 -13.29
C ASP A 126 5.30 -11.87 -13.34
N LEU A 127 6.03 -12.94 -13.13
CA LEU A 127 5.44 -14.27 -13.11
C LEU A 127 5.08 -14.73 -11.70
N ILE A 128 5.40 -13.96 -10.70
CA ILE A 128 5.12 -14.33 -9.32
C ILE A 128 3.71 -13.93 -8.96
N ALA A 129 2.89 -14.90 -8.54
CA ALA A 129 1.55 -14.60 -8.08
C ALA A 129 1.53 -14.24 -6.61
N ARG A 130 2.32 -14.93 -5.81
CA ARG A 130 2.26 -14.74 -4.37
C ARG A 130 3.56 -15.18 -3.71
N VAL A 131 3.95 -14.46 -2.66
CA VAL A 131 5.07 -14.85 -1.82
C VAL A 131 4.56 -14.92 -0.39
N ASP A 132 4.69 -16.07 0.22
CA ASP A 132 4.27 -16.28 1.59
C ASP A 132 5.49 -16.15 2.49
N LEU A 133 5.52 -15.09 3.29
CA LEU A 133 6.64 -14.78 4.16
C LEU A 133 6.33 -15.11 5.62
N ARG A 134 5.29 -15.87 5.87
CA ARG A 134 4.89 -16.17 7.24
C ARG A 134 5.78 -17.20 7.92
N TYR A 135 6.70 -17.78 7.17
CA TYR A 135 7.68 -18.72 7.74
C TYR A 135 8.75 -17.97 8.51
N SER A 136 9.36 -18.63 9.47
CA SER A 136 10.37 -17.97 10.30
C SER A 136 11.68 -17.76 9.55
N ASN A 137 12.05 -18.67 8.67
CA ASN A 137 13.35 -18.63 8.01
C ASN A 137 13.31 -18.77 6.50
N GLY A 138 12.18 -18.50 5.90
CA GLY A 138 12.12 -18.69 4.45
C GLY A 138 10.89 -18.07 3.87
N MET A 139 10.57 -18.49 2.67
CA MET A 139 9.38 -18.02 1.98
C MET A 139 8.96 -19.07 0.97
N ALA A 140 7.68 -19.04 0.62
CA ALA A 140 7.16 -19.90 -0.43
C ALA A 140 6.67 -19.01 -1.56
N VAL A 141 7.12 -19.32 -2.77
CA VAL A 141 6.77 -18.54 -3.95
C VAL A 141 5.79 -19.33 -4.79
N ALA A 142 4.65 -18.73 -5.09
CA ALA A 142 3.68 -19.31 -6.00
C ALA A 142 3.73 -18.54 -7.30
N TRP A 143 3.87 -19.25 -8.40
CA TRP A 143 3.96 -18.65 -9.71
C TRP A 143 2.60 -18.53 -10.33
N ARG A 144 2.42 -17.56 -11.21
CA ARG A 144 1.18 -17.43 -11.94
C ARG A 144 1.02 -18.65 -12.80
N GLU A 145 -0.21 -19.09 -12.94
CA GLU A 145 -0.52 -20.13 -13.87
C GLU A 145 -0.19 -19.58 -15.21
N ALA A 146 0.72 -20.21 -15.81
CA ALA A 146 1.22 -19.68 -17.02
C ALA A 146 0.13 -19.66 -18.02
N ALA A 147 0.20 -18.69 -18.75
CA ALA A 147 -0.57 -18.58 -19.92
C ALA A 147 -0.41 -19.83 -20.73
N THR A 148 0.55 -20.59 -20.37
CA THR A 148 0.68 -21.87 -20.97
C THR A 148 -0.53 -22.71 -20.83
N ALA A 149 -1.27 -22.46 -19.80
CA ALA A 149 -2.47 -23.21 -19.69
C ALA A 149 -3.29 -23.01 -20.92
N GLU A 150 -3.27 -21.83 -21.43
CA GLU A 150 -4.05 -21.60 -22.59
C GLU A 150 -3.31 -22.00 -23.82
N THR A 151 -2.05 -21.88 -23.79
CA THR A 151 -1.36 -22.28 -24.97
C THR A 151 -1.36 -23.75 -25.07
N ALA A 152 -1.46 -24.39 -23.98
CA ALA A 152 -1.52 -25.81 -24.05
C ALA A 152 -2.72 -26.23 -24.82
N GLY A 153 -3.61 -25.36 -25.00
CA GLY A 153 -4.76 -25.69 -25.76
C GLY A 153 -4.44 -25.96 -27.20
N GLU A 154 -3.26 -25.81 -27.63
CA GLU A 154 -3.07 -26.12 -28.97
C GLU A 154 -2.73 -27.53 -29.23
#